data_6f8b26482dab5b698d9196dffc3cc190
#
_entry.id   6f8b26482dab5b698d9196dffc3cc190
#
_cell.length_a   1.000
_cell.length_b   1.000
_cell.length_c   1.000
_cell.angle_alpha   90.00
_cell.angle_beta   90.00
_cell.angle_gamma   90.00
#
_symmetry.space_group_name_H-M   'P 1'
#
loop_
_entity.id
_entity.type
_entity.pdbx_description
1 polymer ?
#
loop_
_entity_poly.entity_id
_entity_poly.type
_entity_poly.pdbx_seq_one_letter_code
_entity_poly.pdbx_strand_id
1 'polypeptide(L)'
;MKNTLSYFLCILAIPAFTRCTKQKNVSPDVMPLVKTSTKKLTATSYPSYNISPLPPDQTGVASTATQLAAKFQLGWNIGNTLEATGGETAWGNPTVTQALIDQVKRSGFTAVRIPCSWDQFANATTAQIQQTWLDRVKQVVQYCVNDGLYVILNIHWDGGWLENNCTTSAQAAVNAKQKAFWEQIATQMRGFDEHVIFASANEPAVSDATGMGVLLSYHQTFVNAVRSTGGHNSYRVLLIQGPSTSIDYSNTLMNTLPTDPASNRLMVEVHYYTPFNFAGLSADANWGNMFYYWGNGYHSTTDASRNATWGEESDATAEFPKMKTKFIDKGIPVILGEYGAIRRLQTLSGDALTLHEAGRAYYINYITHQALQYGLRPFYFDDGSTGNNAFRIINRQTNGVADQQGLAAAVQGAQNGTSSTIQVGQVYQIYNRNSFKALEFAGWGTANQTLADQWDYLAGANQQFKIEDAGGGYYRLTPMHATGKCLEMYGWNTSNGGQVDLWDYNAGANQKWSIQITDNGYYKIINANSGKALDVAASSLNNGGALDQWTYSGGRNQQWGFVKI
;
A
#
# COMPACT_ATOMS: atom_id res chain seq x y z
N MET A 1 -22.00 -8.04 -36.19
CA MET A 1 -20.56 -8.04 -36.41
C MET A 1 -19.94 -7.59 -35.08
N LYS A 2 -19.37 -8.54 -34.38
CA LYS A 2 -18.80 -8.33 -33.03
C LYS A 2 -17.31 -8.14 -33.23
N ASN A 3 -16.76 -6.98 -32.88
CA ASN A 3 -15.31 -6.78 -32.79
C ASN A 3 -14.88 -6.99 -31.36
N THR A 4 -14.30 -8.15 -31.11
CA THR A 4 -13.53 -8.46 -29.90
C THR A 4 -12.10 -8.01 -30.12
N LEU A 5 -11.65 -7.00 -29.39
CA LEU A 5 -10.24 -6.61 -29.35
C LEU A 5 -9.55 -7.51 -28.31
N SER A 6 -8.78 -8.47 -28.81
CA SER A 6 -7.87 -9.27 -28.00
C SER A 6 -6.54 -8.53 -27.87
N TYR A 7 -6.11 -8.24 -26.64
CA TYR A 7 -4.75 -7.78 -26.38
C TYR A 7 -3.81 -8.99 -26.41
N PHE A 8 -2.95 -9.04 -27.44
CA PHE A 8 -1.91 -10.03 -27.58
C PHE A 8 -0.67 -9.61 -26.77
N LEU A 9 -0.34 -10.42 -25.78
CA LEU A 9 0.97 -10.41 -25.15
C LEU A 9 1.94 -11.18 -26.06
N CYS A 10 2.84 -10.50 -26.79
CA CYS A 10 3.86 -11.15 -27.61
C CYS A 10 4.94 -11.75 -26.73
N ILE A 11 4.95 -13.09 -26.63
CA ILE A 11 6.06 -13.87 -26.07
C ILE A 11 7.04 -14.15 -27.21
N LEU A 12 8.25 -13.62 -27.13
CA LEU A 12 9.35 -13.97 -28.04
C LEU A 12 10.20 -15.07 -27.40
N ALA A 13 10.27 -16.19 -28.08
CA ALA A 13 11.11 -17.33 -27.74
C ALA A 13 12.60 -17.06 -27.99
N ILE A 14 13.46 -17.43 -27.06
CA ILE A 14 14.93 -17.47 -27.22
C ILE A 14 15.40 -18.93 -27.11
N PRO A 15 16.30 -19.39 -27.98
CA PRO A 15 16.74 -20.78 -28.00
C PRO A 15 17.69 -21.14 -26.85
N ALA A 16 17.53 -22.35 -26.35
CA ALA A 16 18.31 -22.94 -25.28
C ALA A 16 19.76 -23.18 -25.63
N PHE A 17 20.69 -22.76 -24.77
CA PHE A 17 22.00 -23.36 -24.63
C PHE A 17 22.17 -23.95 -23.24
N THR A 18 22.28 -25.25 -23.19
CA THR A 18 22.59 -26.05 -22.01
C THR A 18 24.02 -25.85 -21.57
N ARG A 19 24.27 -25.36 -20.36
CA ARG A 19 25.42 -25.72 -19.52
C ARG A 19 25.03 -25.70 -18.05
N CYS A 20 25.20 -26.88 -17.46
CA CYS A 20 24.99 -27.16 -16.04
C CYS A 20 26.13 -26.50 -15.22
N THR A 21 25.82 -25.51 -14.39
CA THR A 21 26.67 -25.09 -13.28
C THR A 21 25.78 -24.74 -12.09
N LYS A 22 26.19 -25.13 -10.88
CA LYS A 22 25.49 -25.02 -9.61
C LYS A 22 24.88 -23.63 -9.42
N GLN A 23 23.56 -23.62 -9.30
CA GLN A 23 22.76 -22.43 -9.05
C GLN A 23 22.98 -21.99 -7.59
N LYS A 24 23.64 -20.85 -7.40
CA LYS A 24 23.50 -20.06 -6.17
C LYS A 24 22.09 -19.48 -6.18
N ASN A 25 21.37 -19.63 -5.08
CA ASN A 25 20.07 -19.00 -4.88
C ASN A 25 20.20 -17.48 -5.04
N VAL A 26 19.81 -16.98 -6.20
CA VAL A 26 19.57 -15.56 -6.43
C VAL A 26 18.08 -15.37 -6.31
N SER A 27 17.65 -14.55 -5.35
CA SER A 27 16.26 -14.14 -5.17
C SER A 27 15.76 -13.52 -6.49
N PRO A 28 14.61 -13.94 -7.04
CA PRO A 28 14.05 -13.36 -8.26
C PRO A 28 13.17 -12.14 -7.94
N ASP A 29 13.73 -11.13 -7.27
CA ASP A 29 13.03 -9.90 -6.92
C ASP A 29 12.92 -8.88 -8.07
N VAL A 30 13.27 -9.27 -9.29
CA VAL A 30 13.23 -8.36 -10.44
C VAL A 30 12.11 -8.80 -11.38
N MET A 31 11.10 -7.94 -11.53
CA MET A 31 10.13 -8.07 -12.63
C MET A 31 10.88 -8.26 -13.95
N PRO A 32 10.49 -9.22 -14.81
CA PRO A 32 11.10 -9.35 -16.12
C PRO A 32 10.86 -8.07 -16.93
N LEU A 33 11.90 -7.31 -17.17
CA LEU A 33 11.87 -6.10 -17.98
C LEU A 33 11.37 -6.44 -19.39
N VAL A 34 10.15 -5.99 -19.71
CA VAL A 34 9.63 -6.01 -21.06
C VAL A 34 10.46 -5.00 -21.88
N LYS A 35 11.40 -5.48 -22.68
CA LYS A 35 12.14 -4.64 -23.62
C LYS A 35 11.21 -4.17 -24.74
N THR A 36 10.51 -3.07 -24.52
CA THR A 36 9.86 -2.34 -25.60
C THR A 36 10.88 -1.41 -26.27
N SER A 37 10.70 -1.16 -27.56
CA SER A 37 11.57 -0.30 -28.37
C SER A 37 11.77 1.06 -27.70
N THR A 38 12.96 1.30 -27.17
CA THR A 38 13.32 2.58 -26.54
C THR A 38 13.50 3.64 -27.62
N LYS A 39 12.79 4.75 -27.48
CA LYS A 39 13.03 5.95 -28.29
C LYS A 39 14.47 6.40 -28.05
N LYS A 40 15.30 6.46 -29.10
CA LYS A 40 16.73 6.76 -28.97
C LYS A 40 16.91 8.18 -28.41
N LEU A 41 17.42 8.30 -27.20
CA LEU A 41 17.86 9.57 -26.62
C LEU A 41 19.14 10.02 -27.33
N THR A 42 19.11 11.14 -28.02
CA THR A 42 20.27 11.65 -28.79
C THR A 42 20.73 13.04 -28.35
N ALA A 43 19.85 13.83 -27.72
CA ALA A 43 20.21 15.18 -27.28
C ALA A 43 20.97 15.11 -25.95
N THR A 44 22.13 15.73 -25.89
CA THR A 44 22.96 15.84 -24.68
C THR A 44 22.78 17.20 -23.98
N SER A 45 21.92 18.08 -24.51
CA SER A 45 21.54 19.36 -23.92
C SER A 45 20.15 19.80 -24.39
N TYR A 46 19.45 20.51 -23.53
CA TYR A 46 18.18 21.17 -23.80
C TYR A 46 18.25 22.62 -23.33
N PRO A 47 17.35 23.51 -23.76
CA PRO A 47 17.21 24.85 -23.17
C PRO A 47 17.04 24.76 -21.64
N SER A 48 17.52 25.74 -20.90
CA SER A 48 17.19 25.83 -19.47
C SER A 48 15.76 26.32 -19.31
N TYR A 49 15.02 25.61 -18.47
CA TYR A 49 13.66 25.97 -18.07
C TYR A 49 13.60 26.67 -16.71
N ASN A 50 14.73 26.80 -16.02
CA ASN A 50 14.84 27.57 -14.81
C ASN A 50 15.10 29.07 -15.13
N ILE A 51 14.11 29.70 -15.74
CA ILE A 51 14.21 31.11 -16.23
C ILE A 51 13.77 32.15 -15.19
N SER A 52 13.20 31.73 -14.06
CA SER A 52 12.69 32.59 -13.00
C SER A 52 12.92 32.00 -11.61
N PRO A 53 14.17 31.74 -11.22
CA PRO A 53 14.47 31.22 -9.89
C PRO A 53 14.06 32.22 -8.82
N LEU A 54 13.58 31.69 -7.67
CA LEU A 54 13.22 32.53 -6.52
C LEU A 54 14.30 32.45 -5.44
N PRO A 55 14.46 33.48 -4.59
CA PRO A 55 15.24 33.36 -3.38
C PRO A 55 14.75 32.17 -2.52
N PRO A 56 15.64 31.49 -1.77
CA PRO A 56 15.25 30.42 -0.86
C PRO A 56 14.19 30.87 0.15
N ASP A 57 13.13 30.06 0.30
CA ASP A 57 12.04 30.30 1.26
C ASP A 57 11.75 29.01 2.03
N GLN A 58 11.87 29.05 3.36
CA GLN A 58 11.64 27.90 4.24
C GLN A 58 10.21 27.86 4.78
N THR A 59 9.39 28.88 4.51
CA THR A 59 8.00 28.95 5.00
C THR A 59 7.20 27.75 4.51
N GLY A 60 6.56 27.01 5.45
CA GLY A 60 5.76 25.83 5.12
C GLY A 60 6.55 24.59 4.67
N VAL A 61 7.89 24.64 4.63
CA VAL A 61 8.77 23.52 4.26
C VAL A 61 9.90 23.31 5.28
N ALA A 62 9.61 23.53 6.56
CA ALA A 62 10.63 23.51 7.61
C ALA A 62 11.01 22.08 8.09
N SER A 63 10.17 21.08 7.88
CA SER A 63 10.38 19.70 8.36
C SER A 63 11.58 19.05 7.70
N THR A 64 12.45 18.42 8.48
CA THR A 64 13.43 17.47 7.95
C THR A 64 12.72 16.26 7.34
N ALA A 65 13.42 15.45 6.56
CA ALA A 65 12.87 14.22 5.98
C ALA A 65 12.27 13.30 7.07
N THR A 66 12.96 13.12 8.20
CA THR A 66 12.49 12.30 9.32
C THR A 66 11.23 12.88 9.97
N GLN A 67 11.20 14.20 10.20
CA GLN A 67 10.01 14.86 10.74
C GLN A 67 8.83 14.78 9.79
N LEU A 68 9.07 14.91 8.48
CA LEU A 68 8.03 14.82 7.48
C LEU A 68 7.48 13.39 7.37
N ALA A 69 8.35 12.37 7.32
CA ALA A 69 7.93 10.97 7.28
C ALA A 69 7.10 10.55 8.50
N ALA A 70 7.27 11.21 9.65
CA ALA A 70 6.46 10.96 10.84
C ALA A 70 5.02 11.48 10.73
N LYS A 71 4.71 12.35 9.75
CA LYS A 71 3.40 12.98 9.58
C LYS A 71 2.41 12.13 8.77
N PHE A 72 2.88 11.08 8.12
CA PHE A 72 2.02 10.14 7.39
C PHE A 72 2.42 8.68 7.67
N GLN A 73 1.46 7.78 7.63
CA GLN A 73 1.67 6.37 7.97
C GLN A 73 1.33 5.42 6.81
N LEU A 74 0.18 5.62 6.17
CA LEU A 74 -0.31 4.77 5.09
C LEU A 74 -0.58 5.62 3.86
N GLY A 75 0.08 5.28 2.77
CA GLY A 75 -0.10 5.91 1.47
C GLY A 75 -0.90 5.04 0.49
N TRP A 76 -1.39 5.68 -0.55
CA TRP A 76 -2.12 5.09 -1.66
C TRP A 76 -1.54 5.57 -2.98
N ASN A 77 -1.35 4.67 -3.94
CA ASN A 77 -0.94 5.04 -5.30
C ASN A 77 -2.16 5.25 -6.17
N ILE A 78 -2.21 6.37 -6.89
CA ILE A 78 -3.17 6.55 -7.97
C ILE A 78 -2.63 5.96 -9.28
N GLY A 79 -2.40 4.65 -9.29
CA GLY A 79 -1.78 3.93 -10.40
C GLY A 79 -2.67 3.83 -11.64
N ASN A 80 -2.06 3.57 -12.78
CA ASN A 80 -2.69 3.41 -14.10
C ASN A 80 -3.54 4.63 -14.53
N THR A 81 -3.11 5.83 -14.15
CA THR A 81 -3.85 7.06 -14.42
C THR A 81 -2.95 8.12 -15.08
N LEU A 82 -2.22 8.95 -14.31
CA LEU A 82 -1.41 10.01 -14.90
C LEU A 82 -0.12 9.49 -15.57
N GLU A 83 0.29 8.26 -15.30
CA GLU A 83 1.39 7.58 -15.99
C GLU A 83 0.95 6.81 -17.24
N ALA A 84 -0.36 6.69 -17.49
CA ALA A 84 -0.88 5.91 -18.59
C ALA A 84 -0.40 6.44 -19.96
N THR A 85 0.15 5.55 -20.77
CA THR A 85 0.53 5.87 -22.15
C THR A 85 -0.73 6.18 -22.97
N GLY A 86 -0.75 7.34 -23.60
CA GLY A 86 -1.90 7.84 -24.35
C GLY A 86 -2.77 8.84 -23.59
N GLY A 87 -2.48 9.08 -22.31
CA GLY A 87 -3.16 10.07 -21.47
C GLY A 87 -3.90 9.48 -20.27
N GLU A 88 -4.35 10.34 -19.39
CA GLU A 88 -4.91 10.03 -18.07
C GLU A 88 -5.97 8.91 -18.06
N THR A 89 -6.75 8.79 -19.13
CA THR A 89 -7.85 7.80 -19.19
C THR A 89 -7.56 6.63 -20.14
N ALA A 90 -6.37 6.58 -20.73
CA ALA A 90 -6.06 5.64 -21.82
C ALA A 90 -6.06 4.16 -21.36
N TRP A 91 -5.80 3.90 -20.09
CA TRP A 91 -5.82 2.55 -19.51
C TRP A 91 -7.13 2.22 -18.80
N GLY A 92 -8.21 3.00 -19.06
CA GLY A 92 -9.58 2.69 -18.63
C GLY A 92 -10.02 3.32 -17.31
N ASN A 93 -9.13 4.01 -16.61
CA ASN A 93 -9.52 4.80 -15.45
C ASN A 93 -10.19 6.13 -15.87
N PRO A 94 -11.15 6.65 -15.11
CA PRO A 94 -11.68 7.98 -15.34
C PRO A 94 -10.67 9.06 -14.93
N THR A 95 -10.90 10.29 -15.36
CA THR A 95 -10.14 11.45 -14.87
C THR A 95 -10.26 11.59 -13.36
N VAL A 96 -9.14 11.94 -12.70
CA VAL A 96 -9.10 12.17 -11.26
C VAL A 96 -9.95 13.36 -10.87
N THR A 97 -10.77 13.20 -9.84
CA THR A 97 -11.63 14.25 -9.29
C THR A 97 -11.32 14.50 -7.81
N GLN A 98 -11.73 15.68 -7.28
CA GLN A 98 -11.67 15.93 -5.83
C GLN A 98 -12.44 14.85 -5.06
N ALA A 99 -13.62 14.44 -5.52
CA ALA A 99 -14.45 13.45 -4.86
C ALA A 99 -13.75 12.06 -4.74
N LEU A 100 -12.91 11.69 -5.70
CA LEU A 100 -12.08 10.50 -5.57
C LEU A 100 -11.06 10.66 -4.43
N ILE A 101 -10.38 11.79 -4.36
CA ILE A 101 -9.37 12.06 -3.33
C ILE A 101 -10.03 12.17 -1.95
N ASP A 102 -11.20 12.82 -1.84
CA ASP A 102 -12.02 12.82 -0.61
C ASP A 102 -12.32 11.39 -0.13
N GLN A 103 -12.61 10.45 -1.06
CA GLN A 103 -12.83 9.06 -0.71
C GLN A 103 -11.55 8.38 -0.22
N VAL A 104 -10.41 8.64 -0.86
CA VAL A 104 -9.11 8.12 -0.40
C VAL A 104 -8.82 8.59 1.03
N LYS A 105 -9.05 9.87 1.32
CA LYS A 105 -8.92 10.42 2.68
C LYS A 105 -9.86 9.75 3.68
N ARG A 106 -11.15 9.63 3.33
CA ARG A 106 -12.15 8.93 4.19
C ARG A 106 -11.80 7.46 4.43
N SER A 107 -11.09 6.83 3.50
CA SER A 107 -10.62 5.45 3.60
C SER A 107 -9.45 5.27 4.59
N GLY A 108 -8.92 6.35 5.18
CA GLY A 108 -7.87 6.29 6.19
C GLY A 108 -6.45 6.45 5.65
N PHE A 109 -6.28 6.72 4.36
CA PHE A 109 -4.97 7.05 3.79
C PHE A 109 -4.55 8.47 4.20
N THR A 110 -3.26 8.64 4.42
CA THR A 110 -2.66 9.91 4.89
C THR A 110 -1.73 10.53 3.86
N ALA A 111 -1.43 9.80 2.79
CA ALA A 111 -0.59 10.24 1.69
C ALA A 111 -1.03 9.61 0.36
N VAL A 112 -0.71 10.27 -0.75
CA VAL A 112 -0.95 9.78 -2.11
C VAL A 112 0.35 9.83 -2.89
N ARG A 113 0.72 8.71 -3.53
CA ARG A 113 1.76 8.71 -4.56
C ARG A 113 1.08 8.86 -5.91
N ILE A 114 1.58 9.79 -6.70
CA ILE A 114 1.07 10.13 -8.04
C ILE A 114 2.11 9.67 -9.07
N PRO A 115 2.01 8.44 -9.59
CA PRO A 115 2.74 8.03 -10.78
C PRO A 115 2.41 8.96 -11.93
N CYS A 116 3.43 9.54 -12.59
CA CYS A 116 3.20 10.55 -13.63
C CYS A 116 4.15 10.39 -14.81
N SER A 117 3.59 10.40 -16.01
CA SER A 117 4.31 10.40 -17.28
C SER A 117 4.46 11.83 -17.79
N TRP A 118 5.62 12.18 -18.31
CA TRP A 118 5.96 13.52 -18.79
C TRP A 118 6.42 13.54 -20.25
N ASP A 119 7.17 12.50 -20.69
CA ASP A 119 7.80 12.46 -22.02
C ASP A 119 6.79 12.48 -23.18
N GLN A 120 5.67 11.78 -23.01
CA GLN A 120 4.61 11.76 -24.03
C GLN A 120 3.93 13.13 -24.21
N PHE A 121 4.00 13.99 -23.20
CA PHE A 121 3.45 15.35 -23.21
C PHE A 121 4.52 16.42 -23.44
N ALA A 122 5.74 16.03 -23.81
CA ALA A 122 6.84 16.93 -24.04
C ALA A 122 7.21 17.00 -25.53
N ASN A 123 7.68 18.17 -25.95
CA ASN A 123 8.30 18.31 -27.27
C ASN A 123 9.57 17.51 -27.33
N ALA A 124 9.66 16.57 -28.28
CA ALA A 124 10.76 15.63 -28.40
C ALA A 124 12.14 16.30 -28.66
N THR A 125 12.15 17.51 -29.24
CA THR A 125 13.39 18.25 -29.57
C THR A 125 13.86 19.13 -28.44
N THR A 126 12.92 19.79 -27.74
CA THR A 126 13.23 20.81 -26.72
C THR A 126 13.07 20.29 -25.31
N ALA A 127 12.42 19.13 -25.09
CA ALA A 127 11.95 18.62 -23.79
C ALA A 127 11.00 19.58 -23.07
N GLN A 128 10.35 20.50 -23.79
CA GLN A 128 9.33 21.39 -23.21
C GLN A 128 8.06 20.59 -22.94
N ILE A 129 7.65 20.52 -21.69
CA ILE A 129 6.38 19.89 -21.29
C ILE A 129 5.22 20.83 -21.65
N GLN A 130 4.12 20.27 -22.15
CA GLN A 130 2.91 21.03 -22.46
C GLN A 130 2.35 21.67 -21.18
N GLN A 131 2.08 22.97 -21.21
CA GLN A 131 1.57 23.69 -20.04
C GLN A 131 0.24 23.10 -19.55
N THR A 132 -0.63 22.67 -20.46
CA THR A 132 -1.90 22.02 -20.11
C THR A 132 -1.72 20.75 -19.28
N TRP A 133 -0.64 19.99 -19.50
CA TRP A 133 -0.32 18.81 -18.69
C TRP A 133 0.25 19.20 -17.32
N LEU A 134 1.17 20.16 -17.29
CA LEU A 134 1.67 20.70 -16.01
C LEU A 134 0.54 21.21 -15.13
N ASP A 135 -0.43 21.94 -15.73
CA ASP A 135 -1.61 22.47 -15.02
C ASP A 135 -2.53 21.35 -14.54
N ARG A 136 -2.73 20.29 -15.35
CA ARG A 136 -3.54 19.14 -14.96
C ARG A 136 -2.93 18.37 -13.78
N VAL A 137 -1.64 18.08 -13.83
CA VAL A 137 -0.95 17.41 -12.73
C VAL A 137 -1.00 18.27 -11.46
N LYS A 138 -0.76 19.59 -11.58
CA LYS A 138 -0.89 20.53 -10.46
C LYS A 138 -2.29 20.51 -9.86
N GLN A 139 -3.33 20.40 -10.68
CA GLN A 139 -4.71 20.30 -10.20
C GLN A 139 -4.94 19.05 -9.36
N VAL A 140 -4.41 17.88 -9.79
CA VAL A 140 -4.53 16.62 -9.01
C VAL A 140 -3.75 16.71 -7.70
N VAL A 141 -2.55 17.29 -7.72
CA VAL A 141 -1.78 17.57 -6.51
C VAL A 141 -2.59 18.47 -5.56
N GLN A 142 -3.24 19.52 -6.10
CA GLN A 142 -4.07 20.42 -5.30
C GLN A 142 -5.25 19.68 -4.64
N TYR A 143 -5.89 18.72 -5.32
CA TYR A 143 -6.95 17.92 -4.73
C TYR A 143 -6.46 17.17 -3.48
N CYS A 144 -5.27 16.59 -3.54
CA CYS A 144 -4.69 15.91 -2.38
C CYS A 144 -4.36 16.88 -1.23
N VAL A 145 -3.77 18.03 -1.56
CA VAL A 145 -3.39 19.04 -0.56
C VAL A 145 -4.63 19.66 0.10
N ASN A 146 -5.75 19.85 -0.62
CA ASN A 146 -7.02 20.32 -0.08
C ASN A 146 -7.52 19.43 1.08
N ASP A 147 -7.27 18.11 0.99
CA ASP A 147 -7.65 17.14 2.02
C ASP A 147 -6.56 16.93 3.08
N GLY A 148 -5.48 17.73 3.04
CA GLY A 148 -4.34 17.57 3.96
C GLY A 148 -3.60 16.26 3.78
N LEU A 149 -3.60 15.69 2.57
CA LEU A 149 -2.82 14.51 2.22
C LEU A 149 -1.41 14.90 1.77
N TYR A 150 -0.42 14.14 2.20
CA TYR A 150 0.93 14.26 1.67
C TYR A 150 1.01 13.65 0.28
N VAL A 151 1.81 14.23 -0.60
CA VAL A 151 1.89 13.84 -2.02
C VAL A 151 3.32 13.49 -2.39
N ILE A 152 3.53 12.33 -3.00
CA ILE A 152 4.76 11.98 -3.71
C ILE A 152 4.49 12.05 -5.20
N LEU A 153 5.14 12.99 -5.90
CA LEU A 153 5.05 13.16 -7.34
C LEU A 153 6.35 12.73 -7.99
N ASN A 154 6.29 11.81 -8.97
CA ASN A 154 7.46 11.25 -9.62
C ASN A 154 7.53 11.49 -11.12
N ILE A 155 8.63 11.05 -11.73
CA ILE A 155 8.69 10.62 -13.13
C ILE A 155 8.56 9.11 -13.08
N HIS A 156 7.41 8.59 -13.56
CA HIS A 156 7.16 7.16 -13.56
C HIS A 156 7.87 6.50 -14.75
N TRP A 157 7.51 5.27 -15.14
CA TRP A 157 8.16 4.55 -16.25
C TRP A 157 8.30 5.39 -17.53
N ASP A 158 7.27 6.13 -17.92
CA ASP A 158 7.29 7.21 -18.93
C ASP A 158 7.98 6.82 -20.26
N GLY A 159 7.67 5.60 -20.73
CA GLY A 159 8.32 5.02 -21.92
C GLY A 159 9.73 4.49 -21.68
N GLY A 160 10.18 4.41 -20.44
CA GLY A 160 11.48 3.83 -20.05
C GLY A 160 12.70 4.66 -20.44
N TRP A 161 12.51 5.95 -20.73
CA TRP A 161 13.61 6.81 -21.19
C TRP A 161 14.71 6.97 -20.13
N LEU A 162 14.39 6.92 -18.85
CA LEU A 162 15.35 6.91 -17.75
C LEU A 162 15.61 5.48 -17.28
N GLU A 163 14.54 4.76 -16.95
CA GLU A 163 14.64 3.46 -16.27
C GLU A 163 15.42 2.41 -17.06
N ASN A 164 15.17 2.32 -18.37
CA ASN A 164 15.87 1.36 -19.23
C ASN A 164 17.24 1.86 -19.73
N ASN A 165 17.68 3.02 -19.29
CA ASN A 165 18.88 3.70 -19.81
C ASN A 165 19.89 4.07 -18.72
N CYS A 166 19.98 3.31 -17.63
CA CYS A 166 20.99 3.47 -16.59
C CYS A 166 22.35 2.92 -17.05
N THR A 167 22.85 3.41 -18.19
CA THR A 167 24.11 2.99 -18.83
C THR A 167 25.03 4.17 -19.07
N THR A 168 26.33 3.94 -19.08
CA THR A 168 27.33 5.01 -19.34
C THR A 168 27.14 5.68 -20.69
N SER A 169 26.69 4.94 -21.71
CA SER A 169 26.42 5.50 -23.06
C SER A 169 25.20 6.42 -23.10
N ALA A 170 24.19 6.21 -22.26
CA ALA A 170 23.00 7.03 -22.21
C ALA A 170 23.10 8.16 -21.19
N GLN A 171 24.06 8.12 -20.27
CA GLN A 171 24.16 8.97 -19.09
C GLN A 171 24.03 10.47 -19.39
N ALA A 172 24.72 10.98 -20.39
CA ALA A 172 24.70 12.40 -20.74
C ALA A 172 23.30 12.84 -21.23
N ALA A 173 22.68 12.04 -22.08
CA ALA A 173 21.38 12.36 -22.65
C ALA A 173 20.23 12.25 -21.61
N VAL A 174 20.29 11.25 -20.73
CA VAL A 174 19.33 11.10 -19.65
C VAL A 174 19.45 12.24 -18.63
N ASN A 175 20.68 12.60 -18.22
CA ASN A 175 20.92 13.74 -17.34
C ASN A 175 20.38 15.06 -17.93
N ALA A 176 20.60 15.29 -19.23
CA ALA A 176 20.09 16.49 -19.90
C ALA A 176 18.55 16.56 -19.83
N LYS A 177 17.86 15.46 -20.09
CA LYS A 177 16.40 15.37 -20.06
C LYS A 177 15.85 15.45 -18.62
N GLN A 178 16.50 14.76 -17.68
CA GLN A 178 16.16 14.82 -16.25
C GLN A 178 16.20 16.26 -15.74
N LYS A 179 17.25 17.01 -16.08
CA LYS A 179 17.38 18.43 -15.73
C LYS A 179 16.23 19.23 -16.35
N ALA A 180 16.00 19.10 -17.67
CA ALA A 180 14.97 19.87 -18.35
C ALA A 180 13.56 19.62 -17.79
N PHE A 181 13.23 18.38 -17.47
CA PHE A 181 11.92 18.05 -16.88
C PHE A 181 11.78 18.58 -15.47
N TRP A 182 12.76 18.34 -14.59
CA TRP A 182 12.66 18.77 -13.20
C TRP A 182 12.71 20.28 -13.03
N GLU A 183 13.38 21.04 -13.89
CA GLU A 183 13.29 22.50 -13.88
C GLU A 183 11.84 22.98 -14.13
N GLN A 184 11.09 22.33 -15.02
CA GLN A 184 9.69 22.68 -15.33
C GLN A 184 8.75 22.20 -14.23
N ILE A 185 8.81 20.92 -13.85
CA ILE A 185 7.95 20.32 -12.82
C ILE A 185 8.11 21.07 -11.50
N ALA A 186 9.35 21.27 -11.06
CA ALA A 186 9.64 21.93 -9.81
C ALA A 186 9.20 23.39 -9.80
N THR A 187 9.35 24.11 -10.92
CA THR A 187 8.86 25.49 -11.05
C THR A 187 7.34 25.55 -10.97
N GLN A 188 6.62 24.64 -11.64
CA GLN A 188 5.16 24.58 -11.62
C GLN A 188 4.59 24.30 -10.23
N MET A 189 5.27 23.43 -9.46
CA MET A 189 4.82 22.96 -8.14
C MET A 189 5.44 23.75 -6.98
N ARG A 190 6.28 24.76 -7.26
CA ARG A 190 7.09 25.46 -6.26
C ARG A 190 6.29 26.12 -5.14
N GLY A 191 5.05 26.53 -5.40
CA GLY A 191 4.19 27.19 -4.42
C GLY A 191 3.56 26.29 -3.37
N PHE A 192 3.60 24.96 -3.54
CA PHE A 192 3.13 24.06 -2.51
C PHE A 192 4.09 24.00 -1.32
N ASP A 193 3.54 23.79 -0.14
CA ASP A 193 4.29 23.59 1.10
C ASP A 193 4.88 22.16 1.19
N GLU A 194 5.20 21.70 2.38
CA GLU A 194 5.81 20.38 2.62
C GLU A 194 4.89 19.18 2.38
N HIS A 195 3.59 19.39 2.11
CA HIS A 195 2.72 18.30 1.69
C HIS A 195 3.18 17.67 0.37
N VAL A 196 3.95 18.38 -0.47
CA VAL A 196 4.45 17.85 -1.75
C VAL A 196 5.91 17.46 -1.65
N ILE A 197 6.20 16.20 -1.95
CA ILE A 197 7.50 15.57 -2.05
C ILE A 197 7.76 15.23 -3.51
N PHE A 198 8.95 15.52 -4.04
CA PHE A 198 9.32 15.11 -5.39
C PHE A 198 10.16 13.84 -5.36
N ALA A 199 9.92 12.93 -6.31
CA ALA A 199 10.59 11.65 -6.45
C ALA A 199 11.25 11.54 -7.82
N SER A 200 12.55 11.24 -7.83
CA SER A 200 13.46 11.38 -8.99
C SER A 200 13.08 10.51 -10.20
N ALA A 201 12.57 9.31 -9.95
CA ALA A 201 12.27 8.27 -10.95
C ALA A 201 11.17 7.34 -10.43
N ASN A 202 11.02 6.14 -11.04
CA ASN A 202 10.20 5.05 -10.50
C ASN A 202 11.04 3.80 -10.20
N GLU A 203 11.28 2.92 -11.18
CA GLU A 203 12.01 1.64 -11.03
C GLU A 203 13.22 1.57 -11.97
N PRO A 204 14.28 2.36 -11.72
CA PRO A 204 15.45 2.38 -12.61
C PRO A 204 16.14 1.02 -12.67
N ALA A 205 16.25 0.44 -13.86
CA ALA A 205 16.73 -0.91 -14.10
C ALA A 205 18.25 -1.03 -13.86
N VAL A 206 18.62 -1.16 -12.61
CA VAL A 206 20.03 -1.24 -12.16
C VAL A 206 20.22 -2.46 -11.26
N SER A 207 21.24 -3.27 -11.58
CA SER A 207 21.60 -4.49 -10.84
C SER A 207 23.10 -4.62 -10.55
N ASP A 208 23.90 -3.61 -10.92
CA ASP A 208 25.35 -3.63 -10.71
C ASP A 208 25.90 -2.25 -10.30
N ALA A 209 27.16 -2.21 -9.88
CA ALA A 209 27.83 -1.00 -9.40
C ALA A 209 28.02 0.07 -10.49
N THR A 210 28.20 -0.32 -11.76
CA THR A 210 28.35 0.61 -12.87
C THR A 210 27.03 1.34 -13.13
N GLY A 211 25.93 0.60 -13.23
CA GLY A 211 24.60 1.15 -13.36
C GLY A 211 24.22 2.03 -12.16
N MET A 212 24.62 1.63 -10.94
CA MET A 212 24.40 2.45 -9.74
C MET A 212 25.14 3.79 -9.80
N GLY A 213 26.36 3.81 -10.30
CA GLY A 213 27.10 5.06 -10.51
C GLY A 213 26.41 6.00 -11.52
N VAL A 214 25.84 5.44 -12.59
CA VAL A 214 25.03 6.19 -13.56
C VAL A 214 23.74 6.70 -12.91
N LEU A 215 23.01 5.87 -12.20
CA LEU A 215 21.78 6.24 -11.50
C LEU A 215 22.03 7.35 -10.47
N LEU A 216 23.12 7.27 -9.73
CA LEU A 216 23.51 8.32 -8.79
C LEU A 216 23.67 9.68 -9.50
N SER A 217 24.20 9.70 -10.74
CA SER A 217 24.29 10.94 -11.51
C SER A 217 22.93 11.50 -11.92
N TYR A 218 21.94 10.64 -12.19
CA TYR A 218 20.55 11.06 -12.47
C TYR A 218 19.90 11.67 -11.23
N HIS A 219 20.09 11.05 -10.09
CA HIS A 219 19.62 11.60 -8.81
C HIS A 219 20.30 12.93 -8.45
N GLN A 220 21.61 13.05 -8.71
CA GLN A 220 22.32 14.32 -8.48
C GLN A 220 21.79 15.42 -9.39
N THR A 221 21.50 15.10 -10.66
CA THR A 221 20.90 16.04 -11.61
C THR A 221 19.51 16.48 -11.16
N PHE A 222 18.68 15.54 -10.68
CA PHE A 222 17.37 15.84 -10.10
C PHE A 222 17.48 16.80 -8.92
N VAL A 223 18.32 16.49 -7.91
CA VAL A 223 18.52 17.36 -6.75
C VAL A 223 18.93 18.77 -7.19
N ASN A 224 19.93 18.88 -8.06
CA ASN A 224 20.44 20.16 -8.56
C ASN A 224 19.35 20.95 -9.30
N ALA A 225 18.57 20.30 -10.18
CA ALA A 225 17.52 20.95 -10.94
C ALA A 225 16.41 21.49 -10.01
N VAL A 226 15.94 20.69 -9.07
CA VAL A 226 14.91 21.12 -8.12
C VAL A 226 15.40 22.28 -7.26
N ARG A 227 16.60 22.17 -6.66
CA ARG A 227 17.18 23.20 -5.78
C ARG A 227 17.39 24.52 -6.52
N SER A 228 17.80 24.46 -7.78
CA SER A 228 18.06 25.65 -8.60
C SER A 228 16.82 26.53 -8.83
N THR A 229 15.61 25.95 -8.76
CA THR A 229 14.37 26.72 -8.95
C THR A 229 14.03 27.65 -7.78
N GLY A 230 14.62 27.42 -6.61
CA GLY A 230 14.46 28.28 -5.43
C GLY A 230 13.08 28.22 -4.76
N GLY A 231 12.71 29.24 -4.00
CA GLY A 231 11.50 29.25 -3.19
C GLY A 231 11.46 28.08 -2.22
N HIS A 232 10.28 27.45 -2.02
CA HIS A 232 10.13 26.27 -1.17
C HIS A 232 10.99 25.09 -1.63
N ASN A 233 11.33 24.99 -2.92
CA ASN A 233 12.13 23.90 -3.46
C ASN A 233 13.58 23.92 -2.95
N SER A 234 14.06 25.04 -2.41
CA SER A 234 15.36 25.09 -1.73
C SER A 234 15.42 24.20 -0.49
N TYR A 235 14.26 23.89 0.11
CA TYR A 235 14.18 23.12 1.35
C TYR A 235 13.22 21.90 1.27
N ARG A 236 12.51 21.73 0.15
CA ARG A 236 11.58 20.63 -0.07
C ARG A 236 12.27 19.28 0.13
N VAL A 237 11.59 18.34 0.77
CA VAL A 237 12.06 16.97 0.88
C VAL A 237 12.00 16.29 -0.49
N LEU A 238 13.07 15.56 -0.83
CA LEU A 238 13.25 14.85 -2.09
C LEU A 238 13.39 13.35 -1.83
N LEU A 239 12.84 12.54 -2.72
CA LEU A 239 12.84 11.09 -2.65
C LEU A 239 13.64 10.51 -3.81
N ILE A 240 14.55 9.59 -3.50
CA ILE A 240 15.44 8.95 -4.46
C ILE A 240 15.21 7.44 -4.45
N GLN A 241 15.02 6.88 -5.65
CA GLN A 241 14.74 5.46 -5.83
C GLN A 241 16.00 4.64 -5.66
N GLY A 242 15.88 3.52 -4.97
CA GLY A 242 16.88 2.48 -4.99
C GLY A 242 17.01 1.82 -6.38
N PRO A 243 18.15 1.18 -6.67
CA PRO A 243 18.34 0.46 -7.92
C PRO A 243 17.29 -0.64 -8.05
N SER A 244 16.53 -0.63 -9.16
CA SER A 244 15.33 -1.46 -9.41
C SER A 244 14.28 -1.39 -8.30
N THR A 245 14.33 -0.38 -7.44
CA THR A 245 13.59 -0.28 -6.17
C THR A 245 13.68 -1.55 -5.28
N SER A 246 14.63 -2.42 -5.60
CA SER A 246 14.91 -3.65 -4.86
C SER A 246 15.57 -3.34 -3.50
N ILE A 247 15.07 -3.96 -2.45
CA ILE A 247 15.65 -3.88 -1.11
C ILE A 247 17.09 -4.39 -1.12
N ASP A 248 17.35 -5.55 -1.73
CA ASP A 248 18.67 -6.15 -1.79
C ASP A 248 19.67 -5.32 -2.58
N TYR A 249 19.27 -4.82 -3.76
CA TYR A 249 20.17 -3.96 -4.53
C TYR A 249 20.38 -2.60 -3.82
N SER A 250 19.35 -2.04 -3.19
CA SER A 250 19.51 -0.83 -2.38
C SER A 250 20.46 -1.07 -1.20
N ASN A 251 20.37 -2.24 -0.56
CA ASN A 251 21.25 -2.61 0.54
C ASN A 251 22.70 -2.78 0.08
N THR A 252 22.94 -3.38 -1.07
CA THR A 252 24.29 -3.75 -1.53
C THR A 252 24.96 -2.67 -2.37
N LEU A 253 24.23 -1.95 -3.22
CA LEU A 253 24.78 -1.05 -4.22
C LEU A 253 24.65 0.43 -3.84
N MET A 254 23.60 0.84 -3.10
CA MET A 254 23.33 2.25 -2.78
C MET A 254 24.15 2.71 -1.58
N ASN A 255 25.46 2.80 -1.75
CA ASN A 255 26.39 3.19 -0.67
C ASN A 255 26.64 4.69 -0.56
N THR A 256 26.17 5.46 -1.55
CA THR A 256 26.29 6.91 -1.61
C THR A 256 24.96 7.50 -2.07
N LEU A 257 24.52 8.57 -1.41
CA LEU A 257 23.38 9.37 -1.83
C LEU A 257 23.88 10.61 -2.59
N PRO A 258 23.04 11.28 -3.40
CA PRO A 258 23.43 12.54 -4.01
C PRO A 258 23.68 13.59 -2.94
N THR A 259 24.58 14.51 -3.23
CA THR A 259 24.84 15.67 -2.38
C THR A 259 23.66 16.65 -2.48
N ASP A 260 23.13 17.04 -1.33
CA ASP A 260 22.05 18.02 -1.25
C ASP A 260 22.51 19.23 -0.41
N PRO A 261 22.47 20.47 -0.93
CA PRO A 261 22.78 21.66 -0.12
C PRO A 261 21.79 21.88 1.05
N ALA A 262 20.59 21.28 0.97
CA ALA A 262 19.62 21.29 2.06
C ALA A 262 19.79 20.04 2.94
N SER A 263 20.38 20.21 4.11
CA SER A 263 20.66 19.11 5.04
C SER A 263 19.38 18.36 5.47
N ASN A 264 19.47 17.03 5.57
CA ASN A 264 18.40 16.17 6.09
C ASN A 264 17.08 16.27 5.31
N ARG A 265 17.16 16.39 3.96
CA ARG A 265 15.98 16.55 3.08
C ARG A 265 15.83 15.41 2.08
N LEU A 266 16.58 14.32 2.23
CA LEU A 266 16.48 13.16 1.36
C LEU A 266 15.77 11.99 2.06
N MET A 267 14.95 11.28 1.30
CA MET A 267 14.37 9.97 1.60
C MET A 267 14.77 8.98 0.52
N VAL A 268 14.65 7.69 0.80
CA VAL A 268 14.91 6.59 -0.14
C VAL A 268 13.62 5.82 -0.40
N GLU A 269 13.41 5.33 -1.63
CA GLU A 269 12.25 4.52 -2.02
C GLU A 269 12.68 3.12 -2.46
N VAL A 270 11.92 2.13 -1.98
CA VAL A 270 11.96 0.74 -2.41
C VAL A 270 10.55 0.23 -2.63
N HIS A 271 10.39 -0.84 -3.42
CA HIS A 271 9.11 -1.53 -3.65
C HIS A 271 9.16 -2.96 -3.13
N TYR A 272 7.98 -3.58 -2.89
CA TYR A 272 7.91 -4.94 -2.37
C TYR A 272 6.69 -5.68 -2.92
N TYR A 273 6.94 -6.65 -3.79
CA TYR A 273 5.93 -7.52 -4.36
C TYR A 273 6.29 -9.01 -4.18
N THR A 274 7.03 -9.34 -3.12
CA THR A 274 7.49 -10.70 -2.86
C THR A 274 6.44 -11.54 -2.14
N PRO A 275 6.15 -12.77 -2.62
CA PRO A 275 6.62 -13.33 -3.88
C PRO A 275 5.78 -12.82 -5.06
N PHE A 276 6.41 -12.41 -6.15
CA PHE A 276 5.70 -11.89 -7.33
C PHE A 276 4.69 -12.89 -7.92
N ASN A 277 4.95 -14.19 -7.75
CA ASN A 277 4.02 -15.26 -8.11
C ASN A 277 2.64 -15.12 -7.46
N PHE A 278 2.57 -14.58 -6.26
CA PHE A 278 1.32 -14.27 -5.55
C PHE A 278 0.87 -12.83 -5.82
N ALA A 279 1.80 -11.89 -5.65
CA ALA A 279 1.48 -10.47 -5.61
C ALA A 279 1.08 -9.89 -6.97
N GLY A 280 1.69 -10.35 -8.10
CA GLY A 280 1.50 -9.69 -9.40
C GLY A 280 1.42 -10.62 -10.61
N LEU A 281 1.87 -11.88 -10.51
CA LEU A 281 1.89 -12.78 -11.67
C LEU A 281 0.48 -13.13 -12.13
N SER A 282 0.14 -12.76 -13.37
CA SER A 282 -1.22 -12.90 -13.93
C SER A 282 -1.43 -14.16 -14.78
N ALA A 283 -0.35 -14.87 -15.11
CA ALA A 283 -0.35 -16.15 -15.82
C ALA A 283 0.90 -16.95 -15.44
N ASP A 284 0.82 -18.29 -15.50
CA ASP A 284 2.00 -19.13 -15.28
C ASP A 284 3.09 -18.79 -16.31
N ALA A 285 4.33 -18.72 -15.84
CA ALA A 285 5.50 -18.38 -16.63
C ALA A 285 6.54 -19.50 -16.61
N ASN A 286 7.48 -19.50 -17.57
CA ASN A 286 8.53 -20.52 -17.64
C ASN A 286 9.44 -20.56 -16.39
N TRP A 287 9.49 -19.47 -15.63
CA TRP A 287 10.30 -19.34 -14.41
C TRP A 287 9.50 -19.63 -13.13
N GLY A 288 8.16 -19.80 -13.19
CA GLY A 288 7.35 -20.13 -12.03
C GLY A 288 5.86 -20.03 -12.28
N ASN A 289 5.10 -20.76 -11.48
CA ASN A 289 3.63 -20.75 -11.50
C ASN A 289 3.08 -19.63 -10.62
N MET A 290 1.86 -19.19 -10.92
CA MET A 290 1.08 -18.33 -10.02
C MET A 290 0.86 -19.03 -8.68
N PHE A 291 1.05 -18.31 -7.58
CA PHE A 291 0.54 -18.71 -6.28
C PHE A 291 -0.85 -18.09 -6.06
N TYR A 292 -1.78 -18.88 -5.54
CA TYR A 292 -3.10 -18.41 -5.17
C TYR A 292 -3.24 -18.22 -3.67
N TYR A 293 -2.39 -18.88 -2.91
CA TYR A 293 -2.49 -18.94 -1.46
C TYR A 293 -1.16 -18.56 -0.81
N TRP A 294 -1.21 -17.64 0.15
CA TRP A 294 -0.05 -17.09 0.82
C TRP A 294 -0.31 -16.94 2.32
N GLY A 295 0.68 -17.28 3.10
CA GLY A 295 0.72 -17.05 4.53
C GLY A 295 0.27 -18.24 5.37
N ASN A 296 0.87 -18.34 6.54
CA ASN A 296 0.58 -19.40 7.50
C ASN A 296 -0.91 -19.42 7.87
N GLY A 297 -1.58 -20.54 7.64
CA GLY A 297 -3.02 -20.73 7.89
C GLY A 297 -3.93 -20.37 6.71
N TYR A 298 -3.37 -19.93 5.56
CA TYR A 298 -4.12 -19.64 4.34
C TYR A 298 -3.71 -20.53 3.16
N HIS A 299 -2.95 -21.59 3.39
CA HIS A 299 -2.64 -22.58 2.37
C HIS A 299 -3.84 -23.48 2.07
N SER A 300 -4.03 -23.80 0.79
CA SER A 300 -5.05 -24.75 0.35
C SER A 300 -4.59 -26.20 0.61
N THR A 301 -5.51 -27.02 1.13
CA THR A 301 -5.32 -28.46 1.25
C THR A 301 -5.77 -29.23 0.01
N THR A 302 -6.60 -28.60 -0.83
CA THR A 302 -7.16 -29.19 -2.04
C THR A 302 -6.41 -28.79 -3.32
N ASP A 303 -5.70 -27.66 -3.30
CA ASP A 303 -4.88 -27.17 -4.41
C ASP A 303 -3.50 -26.75 -3.89
N ALA A 304 -2.78 -27.70 -3.31
CA ALA A 304 -1.48 -27.45 -2.68
C ALA A 304 -0.40 -26.95 -3.66
N SER A 305 -0.58 -27.21 -4.97
CA SER A 305 0.35 -26.78 -6.03
C SER A 305 0.36 -25.26 -6.22
N ARG A 306 -0.65 -24.56 -5.73
CA ARG A 306 -0.81 -23.10 -5.80
C ARG A 306 -0.51 -22.38 -4.48
N ASN A 307 -0.08 -23.10 -3.46
CA ASN A 307 0.44 -22.51 -2.24
C ASN A 307 1.79 -21.82 -2.49
N ALA A 308 2.04 -20.70 -1.84
CA ALA A 308 3.36 -20.09 -1.84
C ALA A 308 4.38 -21.06 -1.21
N THR A 309 5.54 -21.17 -1.83
CA THR A 309 6.65 -22.02 -1.38
C THR A 309 7.89 -21.21 -1.00
N TRP A 310 7.83 -19.91 -1.17
CA TRP A 310 8.87 -18.92 -0.84
C TRP A 310 8.23 -17.53 -0.71
N GLY A 311 8.97 -16.58 -0.14
CA GLY A 311 8.54 -15.18 -0.03
C GLY A 311 7.36 -14.98 0.92
N GLU A 312 7.22 -15.84 1.95
CA GLU A 312 6.18 -15.69 2.96
C GLU A 312 6.66 -14.79 4.13
N GLU A 313 6.01 -14.85 5.27
CA GLU A 313 6.22 -13.91 6.41
C GLU A 313 7.69 -13.72 6.79
N SER A 314 8.50 -14.77 6.72
CA SER A 314 9.92 -14.72 7.06
C SER A 314 10.73 -13.85 6.11
N ASP A 315 10.28 -13.68 4.87
CA ASP A 315 10.95 -12.85 3.86
C ASP A 315 10.86 -11.37 4.25
N ALA A 316 9.66 -10.84 4.49
CA ALA A 316 9.49 -9.45 4.92
C ALA A 316 10.26 -9.14 6.22
N THR A 317 10.30 -10.08 7.18
CA THR A 317 11.07 -9.93 8.42
C THR A 317 12.59 -9.99 8.21
N ALA A 318 13.05 -10.55 7.10
CA ALA A 318 14.46 -10.53 6.71
C ALA A 318 14.83 -9.27 5.89
N GLU A 319 13.91 -8.78 5.05
CA GLU A 319 14.17 -7.69 4.10
C GLU A 319 14.07 -6.29 4.74
N PHE A 320 13.01 -5.98 5.47
CA PHE A 320 12.79 -4.63 5.99
C PHE A 320 13.86 -4.16 7.00
N PRO A 321 14.43 -5.03 7.88
CA PRO A 321 15.57 -4.65 8.72
C PRO A 321 16.78 -4.15 7.95
N LYS A 322 17.02 -4.62 6.70
CA LYS A 322 18.11 -4.13 5.86
C LYS A 322 17.96 -2.63 5.60
N MET A 323 16.73 -2.19 5.26
CA MET A 323 16.44 -0.77 5.02
C MET A 323 16.52 0.06 6.29
N LYS A 324 16.02 -0.50 7.40
CA LYS A 324 16.14 0.14 8.71
C LYS A 324 17.61 0.41 9.06
N THR A 325 18.45 -0.61 9.03
CA THR A 325 19.86 -0.49 9.41
C THR A 325 20.66 0.39 8.44
N LYS A 326 20.38 0.28 7.14
CA LYS A 326 21.14 1.01 6.13
C LYS A 326 20.83 2.50 6.10
N PHE A 327 19.55 2.86 6.26
CA PHE A 327 19.06 4.22 6.03
C PHE A 327 18.35 4.82 7.26
N ILE A 328 17.32 4.17 7.81
CA ILE A 328 16.45 4.78 8.82
C ILE A 328 17.21 5.10 10.10
N ASP A 329 18.04 4.17 10.59
CA ASP A 329 18.88 4.36 11.78
C ASP A 329 19.95 5.44 11.59
N LYS A 330 20.16 5.92 10.37
CA LYS A 330 21.05 7.04 10.01
C LYS A 330 20.29 8.34 9.74
N GLY A 331 18.98 8.38 10.04
CA GLY A 331 18.15 9.56 9.85
C GLY A 331 17.65 9.77 8.41
N ILE A 332 17.72 8.77 7.56
CA ILE A 332 17.22 8.78 6.18
C ILE A 332 15.97 7.91 6.12
N PRO A 333 14.76 8.50 6.07
CA PRO A 333 13.53 7.72 5.99
C PRO A 333 13.46 6.89 4.70
N VAL A 334 12.78 5.73 4.80
CA VAL A 334 12.51 4.85 3.67
C VAL A 334 11.02 4.79 3.40
N ILE A 335 10.66 5.01 2.14
CA ILE A 335 9.32 4.84 1.61
C ILE A 335 9.25 3.46 0.95
N LEU A 336 8.29 2.64 1.36
CA LEU A 336 7.86 1.49 0.60
C LEU A 336 6.84 1.99 -0.42
N GLY A 337 7.32 2.47 -1.58
CA GLY A 337 6.54 3.26 -2.53
C GLY A 337 5.44 2.48 -3.23
N GLU A 338 5.63 1.17 -3.37
CA GLU A 338 4.63 0.26 -3.91
C GLU A 338 4.68 -1.09 -3.19
N TYR A 339 3.50 -1.61 -2.84
CA TYR A 339 3.26 -2.98 -2.44
C TYR A 339 1.79 -3.32 -2.68
N GLY A 340 1.46 -4.59 -2.78
CA GLY A 340 0.08 -5.05 -2.95
C GLY A 340 0.01 -6.48 -3.43
N ALA A 341 -1.22 -6.99 -3.61
CA ALA A 341 -1.46 -8.29 -4.21
C ALA A 341 -2.74 -8.26 -5.04
N ILE A 342 -2.70 -8.87 -6.21
CA ILE A 342 -3.81 -8.89 -7.17
C ILE A 342 -4.95 -9.80 -6.70
N ARG A 343 -6.18 -9.43 -7.07
CA ARG A 343 -7.39 -10.24 -6.89
C ARG A 343 -7.58 -11.20 -8.05
N ARG A 344 -8.03 -12.43 -7.79
CA ARG A 344 -8.20 -13.47 -8.82
C ARG A 344 -9.67 -13.80 -9.07
N LEU A 345 -10.50 -12.75 -9.21
CA LEU A 345 -11.96 -12.82 -9.24
C LEU A 345 -12.56 -13.65 -10.39
N GLN A 346 -11.81 -13.84 -11.48
CA GLN A 346 -12.25 -14.66 -12.63
C GLN A 346 -11.45 -15.96 -12.74
N THR A 347 -10.40 -16.11 -11.95
CA THR A 347 -9.57 -17.32 -11.93
C THR A 347 -10.08 -18.31 -10.88
N LEU A 348 -10.56 -17.79 -9.75
CA LEU A 348 -11.04 -18.58 -8.62
C LEU A 348 -12.52 -18.32 -8.34
N SER A 349 -13.19 -19.27 -7.69
CA SER A 349 -14.59 -19.16 -7.27
C SER A 349 -14.83 -19.96 -5.98
N GLY A 350 -15.97 -19.72 -5.31
CA GLY A 350 -16.37 -20.44 -4.10
C GLY A 350 -15.31 -20.36 -2.99
N ASP A 351 -15.07 -21.48 -2.31
CA ASP A 351 -14.14 -21.56 -1.18
C ASP A 351 -12.69 -21.23 -1.58
N ALA A 352 -12.28 -21.57 -2.81
CA ALA A 352 -10.95 -21.25 -3.32
C ALA A 352 -10.74 -19.73 -3.42
N LEU A 353 -11.73 -18.98 -3.92
CA LEU A 353 -11.69 -17.53 -3.97
C LEU A 353 -11.72 -16.93 -2.56
N THR A 354 -12.59 -17.44 -1.70
CA THR A 354 -12.70 -16.97 -0.31
C THR A 354 -11.38 -17.13 0.44
N LEU A 355 -10.71 -18.27 0.27
CA LEU A 355 -9.39 -18.52 0.88
C LEU A 355 -8.31 -17.60 0.31
N HIS A 356 -8.31 -17.40 -1.03
CA HIS A 356 -7.40 -16.46 -1.68
C HIS A 356 -7.56 -15.03 -1.15
N GLU A 357 -8.80 -14.51 -1.10
CA GLU A 357 -9.08 -13.15 -0.62
C GLU A 357 -8.68 -12.98 0.85
N ALA A 358 -8.88 -13.98 1.69
CA ALA A 358 -8.43 -13.95 3.09
C ALA A 358 -6.89 -13.97 3.20
N GLY A 359 -6.21 -14.81 2.43
CA GLY A 359 -4.75 -14.84 2.37
C GLY A 359 -4.17 -13.54 1.80
N ARG A 360 -4.85 -12.95 0.80
CA ARG A 360 -4.49 -11.66 0.23
C ARG A 360 -4.67 -10.52 1.25
N ALA A 361 -5.77 -10.48 1.96
CA ALA A 361 -5.97 -9.50 3.04
C ALA A 361 -4.91 -9.67 4.14
N TYR A 362 -4.57 -10.91 4.49
CA TYR A 362 -3.49 -11.17 5.42
C TYR A 362 -2.14 -10.67 4.90
N TYR A 363 -1.80 -10.87 3.63
CA TYR A 363 -0.60 -10.32 3.00
C TYR A 363 -0.55 -8.79 3.13
N ILE A 364 -1.63 -8.10 2.73
CA ILE A 364 -1.71 -6.64 2.79
C ILE A 364 -1.52 -6.15 4.23
N ASN A 365 -2.22 -6.75 5.19
CA ASN A 365 -2.10 -6.40 6.61
C ASN A 365 -0.66 -6.62 7.11
N TYR A 366 -0.10 -7.80 6.84
CA TYR A 366 1.20 -8.21 7.33
C TYR A 366 2.32 -7.31 6.78
N ILE A 367 2.34 -7.05 5.47
CA ILE A 367 3.36 -6.18 4.85
C ILE A 367 3.23 -4.74 5.34
N THR A 368 2.01 -4.20 5.45
CA THR A 368 1.78 -2.87 6.02
C THR A 368 2.32 -2.76 7.45
N HIS A 369 1.96 -3.74 8.29
CA HIS A 369 2.40 -3.79 9.69
C HIS A 369 3.92 -3.89 9.81
N GLN A 370 4.54 -4.84 9.10
CA GLN A 370 5.99 -5.06 9.15
C GLN A 370 6.75 -3.83 8.64
N ALA A 371 6.31 -3.22 7.54
CA ALA A 371 6.93 -2.00 7.04
C ALA A 371 6.97 -0.91 8.12
N LEU A 372 5.85 -0.62 8.76
CA LEU A 372 5.76 0.39 9.83
C LEU A 372 6.55 0.01 11.08
N GLN A 373 6.57 -1.26 11.46
CA GLN A 373 7.34 -1.77 12.60
C GLN A 373 8.84 -1.51 12.41
N TYR A 374 9.34 -1.67 11.19
CA TYR A 374 10.73 -1.38 10.86
C TYR A 374 10.99 0.09 10.46
N GLY A 375 9.96 0.94 10.50
CA GLY A 375 10.07 2.38 10.29
C GLY A 375 9.90 2.83 8.84
N LEU A 376 9.62 1.91 7.89
CA LEU A 376 9.26 2.28 6.52
C LEU A 376 7.86 2.90 6.47
N ARG A 377 7.56 3.62 5.38
CA ARG A 377 6.24 4.20 5.13
C ARG A 377 5.61 3.53 3.91
N PRO A 378 4.61 2.64 4.10
CA PRO A 378 4.03 1.85 3.02
C PRO A 378 3.00 2.64 2.21
N PHE A 379 3.05 2.46 0.87
CA PHE A 379 2.10 3.01 -0.10
C PHE A 379 1.48 1.85 -0.89
N TYR A 380 0.21 1.56 -0.64
CA TYR A 380 -0.52 0.51 -1.38
C TYR A 380 -0.67 0.90 -2.85
N PHE A 381 -0.34 -0.02 -3.76
CA PHE A 381 -0.54 0.20 -5.19
C PHE A 381 -1.97 -0.15 -5.59
N ASP A 382 -2.72 0.84 -6.08
CA ASP A 382 -4.10 0.70 -6.59
C ASP A 382 -4.11 1.07 -8.07
N ASP A 383 -4.35 0.11 -8.95
CA ASP A 383 -4.36 0.30 -10.40
C ASP A 383 -5.71 0.78 -10.94
N GLY A 384 -6.76 0.83 -10.12
CA GLY A 384 -8.12 1.20 -10.51
C GLY A 384 -8.83 0.20 -11.43
N SER A 385 -8.17 -0.88 -11.84
CA SER A 385 -8.71 -1.87 -12.78
C SER A 385 -9.96 -2.57 -12.24
N THR A 386 -10.91 -2.88 -13.13
CA THR A 386 -12.17 -3.53 -12.74
C THR A 386 -12.17 -5.05 -13.00
N GLY A 387 -11.11 -5.56 -13.61
CA GLY A 387 -11.00 -6.93 -14.09
C GLY A 387 -10.43 -7.92 -13.08
N ASN A 388 -10.07 -9.08 -13.61
CA ASN A 388 -9.25 -10.07 -12.95
C ASN A 388 -7.81 -9.54 -12.80
N ASN A 389 -7.08 -10.02 -11.80
CA ASN A 389 -5.70 -9.61 -11.52
C ASN A 389 -5.54 -8.10 -11.25
N ALA A 390 -6.53 -7.47 -10.62
CA ALA A 390 -6.52 -6.05 -10.25
C ALA A 390 -6.02 -5.84 -8.82
N PHE A 391 -5.32 -4.73 -8.59
CA PHE A 391 -4.93 -4.28 -7.25
C PHE A 391 -5.98 -3.37 -6.60
N ARG A 392 -7.06 -3.06 -7.29
CA ARG A 392 -8.02 -2.03 -6.91
C ARG A 392 -8.61 -2.21 -5.52
N ILE A 393 -8.48 -1.19 -4.68
CA ILE A 393 -9.23 -1.00 -3.43
C ILE A 393 -10.34 0.05 -3.60
N ILE A 394 -10.05 1.16 -4.29
CA ILE A 394 -11.01 2.25 -4.51
C ILE A 394 -11.63 2.14 -5.91
N ASN A 395 -12.95 2.19 -5.98
CA ASN A 395 -13.68 2.25 -7.24
C ASN A 395 -13.68 3.68 -7.78
N ARG A 396 -12.92 3.91 -8.84
CA ARG A 396 -12.74 5.25 -9.43
C ARG A 396 -13.94 5.75 -10.24
N GLN A 397 -14.85 4.86 -10.65
CA GLN A 397 -16.07 5.24 -11.36
C GLN A 397 -17.17 5.75 -10.41
N THR A 398 -17.22 5.21 -9.19
CA THR A 398 -18.26 5.54 -8.21
C THR A 398 -17.74 6.32 -7.01
N ASN A 399 -16.43 6.51 -6.89
CA ASN A 399 -15.75 7.06 -5.71
C ASN A 399 -16.12 6.30 -4.42
N GLY A 400 -16.32 5.00 -4.53
CA GLY A 400 -16.62 4.11 -3.40
C GLY A 400 -15.48 3.12 -3.14
N VAL A 401 -15.65 2.28 -2.12
CA VAL A 401 -14.71 1.18 -1.85
C VAL A 401 -15.11 -0.04 -2.67
N ALA A 402 -14.17 -0.58 -3.44
CA ALA A 402 -14.37 -1.77 -4.29
C ALA A 402 -13.92 -3.06 -3.60
N ASP A 403 -12.98 -2.95 -2.67
CA ASP A 403 -12.43 -4.07 -1.90
C ASP A 403 -12.36 -3.68 -0.42
N GLN A 404 -13.44 -3.96 0.29
CA GLN A 404 -13.56 -3.67 1.72
C GLN A 404 -12.55 -4.45 2.56
N GLN A 405 -12.32 -5.72 2.20
CA GLN A 405 -11.41 -6.59 2.93
C GLN A 405 -9.96 -6.15 2.78
N GLY A 406 -9.54 -5.80 1.56
CA GLY A 406 -8.21 -5.27 1.29
C GLY A 406 -7.98 -3.90 1.95
N LEU A 407 -8.99 -3.01 1.91
CA LEU A 407 -8.93 -1.72 2.60
C LEU A 407 -8.79 -1.90 4.12
N ALA A 408 -9.66 -2.72 4.71
CA ALA A 408 -9.60 -3.02 6.13
C ALA A 408 -8.22 -3.57 6.53
N ALA A 409 -7.68 -4.49 5.73
CA ALA A 409 -6.37 -5.08 5.98
C ALA A 409 -5.24 -4.03 5.96
N ALA A 410 -5.23 -3.12 5.00
CA ALA A 410 -4.22 -2.05 4.90
C ALA A 410 -4.31 -1.09 6.10
N VAL A 411 -5.51 -0.59 6.40
CA VAL A 411 -5.74 0.36 7.51
C VAL A 411 -5.41 -0.27 8.86
N GLN A 412 -5.79 -1.52 9.07
CA GLN A 412 -5.52 -2.26 10.30
C GLN A 412 -4.02 -2.54 10.47
N GLY A 413 -3.33 -2.93 9.39
CA GLY A 413 -1.88 -3.08 9.40
C GLY A 413 -1.17 -1.81 9.82
N ALA A 414 -1.67 -0.65 9.37
CA ALA A 414 -1.15 0.65 9.75
C ALA A 414 -1.41 0.99 11.23
N GLN A 415 -2.55 0.62 11.78
CA GLN A 415 -2.88 0.89 13.18
C GLN A 415 -2.18 -0.05 14.16
N ASN A 416 -2.02 -1.32 13.81
CA ASN A 416 -1.29 -2.29 14.63
C ASN A 416 0.21 -1.96 14.74
N GLY A 417 0.77 -1.25 13.76
CA GLY A 417 2.14 -0.73 13.82
C GLY A 417 2.37 0.37 14.86
N THR A 418 1.28 0.98 15.34
CA THR A 418 1.29 1.91 16.48
C THR A 418 0.65 1.20 17.67
N SER A 419 1.41 0.90 18.71
CA SER A 419 0.90 0.31 19.97
C SER A 419 -0.25 1.16 20.53
N SER A 420 -1.49 0.88 20.10
CA SER A 420 -2.67 1.59 20.58
C SER A 420 -3.32 0.79 21.69
N THR A 421 -3.14 1.25 22.93
CA THR A 421 -3.97 0.79 24.05
C THR A 421 -5.43 1.11 23.72
N ILE A 422 -6.33 0.12 23.81
CA ILE A 422 -7.77 0.34 23.66
C ILE A 422 -8.21 1.37 24.68
N GLN A 423 -8.85 2.45 24.21
CA GLN A 423 -9.28 3.57 25.02
C GLN A 423 -10.77 3.46 25.35
N VAL A 424 -11.10 3.45 26.64
CA VAL A 424 -12.49 3.50 27.12
C VAL A 424 -13.18 4.77 26.63
N GLY A 425 -14.42 4.65 26.25
CA GLY A 425 -15.26 5.75 25.74
C GLY A 425 -15.11 6.00 24.25
N GLN A 426 -14.15 5.38 23.55
CA GLN A 426 -13.97 5.52 22.12
C GLN A 426 -14.73 4.46 21.33
N VAL A 427 -15.00 4.76 20.06
CA VAL A 427 -15.70 3.88 19.12
C VAL A 427 -14.69 3.16 18.23
N TYR A 428 -14.92 1.88 18.01
CA TYR A 428 -14.06 1.02 17.22
C TYR A 428 -14.86 0.17 16.24
N GLN A 429 -14.29 -0.08 15.07
CA GLN A 429 -14.53 -1.29 14.30
C GLN A 429 -13.79 -2.42 15.00
N ILE A 430 -14.45 -3.54 15.26
CA ILE A 430 -13.84 -4.78 15.78
C ILE A 430 -13.86 -5.80 14.65
N TYR A 431 -12.71 -6.37 14.30
CA TYR A 431 -12.63 -7.30 13.18
C TYR A 431 -11.89 -8.58 13.55
N ASN A 432 -12.28 -9.67 12.91
CA ASN A 432 -11.66 -10.97 13.14
C ASN A 432 -10.32 -11.10 12.40
N ARG A 433 -9.27 -11.59 13.08
CA ARG A 433 -7.93 -11.78 12.50
C ARG A 433 -7.90 -12.79 11.34
N ASN A 434 -8.80 -13.78 11.34
CA ASN A 434 -8.82 -14.84 10.32
C ASN A 434 -9.45 -14.39 9.02
N SER A 435 -10.56 -13.65 9.10
CA SER A 435 -11.40 -13.28 7.95
C SER A 435 -11.24 -11.82 7.52
N PHE A 436 -10.68 -10.97 8.40
CA PHE A 436 -10.67 -9.50 8.27
C PHE A 436 -12.06 -8.87 8.16
N LYS A 437 -13.11 -9.61 8.55
CA LYS A 437 -14.49 -9.11 8.58
C LYS A 437 -14.82 -8.49 9.93
N ALA A 438 -15.73 -7.50 9.89
CA ALA A 438 -16.17 -6.80 11.08
C ALA A 438 -17.16 -7.65 11.89
N LEU A 439 -17.06 -7.58 13.22
CA LEU A 439 -18.11 -7.95 14.13
C LEU A 439 -19.35 -7.07 13.86
N GLU A 440 -20.52 -7.69 13.73
CA GLU A 440 -21.77 -6.96 13.59
C GLU A 440 -22.95 -7.67 14.25
N PHE A 441 -24.10 -6.98 14.25
CA PHE A 441 -25.38 -7.59 14.53
C PHE A 441 -26.18 -7.77 13.25
N ALA A 442 -26.58 -9.02 12.97
CA ALA A 442 -27.19 -9.45 11.74
C ALA A 442 -28.39 -8.58 11.33
N GLY A 443 -28.39 -8.13 10.07
CA GLY A 443 -29.50 -7.40 9.47
C GLY A 443 -29.89 -6.10 10.18
N TRP A 444 -28.94 -5.44 10.89
CA TRP A 444 -29.22 -4.22 11.66
C TRP A 444 -30.27 -4.43 12.77
N GLY A 445 -30.45 -5.66 13.26
CA GLY A 445 -31.42 -5.96 14.30
C GLY A 445 -31.15 -5.19 15.59
N THR A 446 -32.22 -4.64 16.21
CA THR A 446 -32.14 -3.93 17.48
C THR A 446 -32.91 -4.64 18.60
N ALA A 447 -33.55 -5.77 18.31
CA ALA A 447 -34.23 -6.59 19.28
C ALA A 447 -33.24 -7.41 20.13
N ASN A 448 -33.64 -7.74 21.37
CA ASN A 448 -32.93 -8.76 22.13
C ASN A 448 -32.93 -10.08 21.35
N GLN A 449 -31.86 -10.87 21.47
CA GLN A 449 -31.61 -12.10 20.72
C GLN A 449 -31.26 -11.89 19.23
N THR A 450 -30.98 -10.64 18.79
CA THR A 450 -30.37 -10.45 17.48
C THR A 450 -28.97 -11.07 17.52
N LEU A 451 -28.70 -12.06 16.66
CA LEU A 451 -27.44 -12.77 16.64
C LEU A 451 -26.29 -11.87 16.16
N ALA A 452 -25.14 -12.08 16.75
CA ALA A 452 -23.89 -11.51 16.26
C ALA A 452 -23.28 -12.40 15.18
N ASP A 453 -22.79 -11.79 14.11
CA ASP A 453 -22.06 -12.46 13.05
C ASP A 453 -20.86 -11.60 12.59
N GLN A 454 -20.19 -12.02 11.53
CA GLN A 454 -19.17 -11.23 10.88
C GLN A 454 -19.60 -10.87 9.45
N TRP A 455 -19.29 -9.64 9.02
CA TRP A 455 -19.58 -9.16 7.67
C TRP A 455 -18.48 -8.22 7.15
N ASP A 456 -18.42 -8.02 5.83
CA ASP A 456 -17.57 -6.98 5.26
C ASP A 456 -17.89 -5.63 5.91
N TYR A 457 -16.85 -4.85 6.25
CA TYR A 457 -17.07 -3.57 6.91
C TYR A 457 -17.66 -2.54 5.95
N LEU A 458 -18.88 -2.13 6.18
CA LEU A 458 -19.64 -1.15 5.38
C LEU A 458 -19.77 0.20 6.10
N ALA A 459 -19.00 0.42 7.18
CA ALA A 459 -19.06 1.59 8.05
C ALA A 459 -20.45 1.82 8.70
N GLY A 460 -21.28 0.79 8.76
CA GLY A 460 -22.59 0.82 9.41
C GLY A 460 -22.48 0.93 10.93
N ALA A 461 -23.42 1.61 11.56
CA ALA A 461 -23.45 1.74 13.02
C ALA A 461 -23.63 0.39 13.75
N ASN A 462 -24.13 -0.67 13.07
CA ASN A 462 -24.19 -2.04 13.58
C ASN A 462 -22.82 -2.73 13.62
N GLN A 463 -21.81 -2.18 12.93
CA GLN A 463 -20.43 -2.65 12.88
C GLN A 463 -19.47 -1.78 13.71
N GLN A 464 -19.99 -0.81 14.42
CA GLN A 464 -19.23 0.15 15.23
C GLN A 464 -19.58 -0.02 16.70
N PHE A 465 -18.56 -0.19 17.53
CA PHE A 465 -18.73 -0.52 18.94
C PHE A 465 -18.02 0.50 19.83
N LYS A 466 -18.77 1.11 20.73
CA LYS A 466 -18.20 1.89 21.83
C LYS A 466 -17.69 0.93 22.90
N ILE A 467 -16.44 1.11 23.32
CA ILE A 467 -15.86 0.34 24.42
C ILE A 467 -16.10 1.12 25.72
N GLU A 468 -16.90 0.56 26.62
CA GLU A 468 -17.26 1.20 27.88
C GLU A 468 -16.72 0.39 29.07
N ASP A 469 -16.34 1.07 30.15
CA ASP A 469 -15.89 0.41 31.38
C ASP A 469 -17.08 -0.32 32.04
N ALA A 470 -16.93 -1.60 32.33
CA ALA A 470 -17.92 -2.42 33.04
C ALA A 470 -17.45 -2.78 34.46
N GLY A 471 -16.39 -2.16 34.95
CA GLY A 471 -15.79 -2.37 36.26
C GLY A 471 -14.95 -3.64 36.37
N GLY A 472 -13.97 -3.63 37.27
CA GLY A 472 -13.14 -4.78 37.57
C GLY A 472 -12.17 -5.21 36.44
N GLY A 473 -11.83 -4.29 35.51
CA GLY A 473 -10.98 -4.59 34.35
C GLY A 473 -11.73 -5.23 33.19
N TYR A 474 -13.06 -5.20 33.22
CA TYR A 474 -13.92 -5.66 32.14
C TYR A 474 -14.51 -4.50 31.36
N TYR A 475 -14.93 -4.79 30.14
CA TYR A 475 -15.52 -3.85 29.19
C TYR A 475 -16.91 -4.30 28.77
N ARG A 476 -17.75 -3.34 28.46
CA ARG A 476 -18.99 -3.47 27.73
C ARG A 476 -18.76 -3.07 26.27
N LEU A 477 -19.21 -3.90 25.33
CA LEU A 477 -19.15 -3.63 23.90
C LEU A 477 -20.54 -3.20 23.43
N THR A 478 -20.71 -1.90 23.23
CA THR A 478 -22.00 -1.28 22.91
C THR A 478 -22.06 -0.91 21.43
N PRO A 479 -22.95 -1.51 20.63
CA PRO A 479 -23.07 -1.17 19.22
C PRO A 479 -23.72 0.21 19.04
N MET A 480 -23.24 0.98 18.07
CA MET A 480 -23.68 2.37 17.88
C MET A 480 -25.11 2.50 17.33
N HIS A 481 -25.67 1.45 16.70
CA HIS A 481 -27.07 1.42 16.23
C HIS A 481 -28.08 1.11 17.34
N ALA A 482 -27.63 0.61 18.51
CA ALA A 482 -28.47 0.19 19.62
C ALA A 482 -27.80 0.48 20.99
N THR A 483 -27.59 1.76 21.31
CA THR A 483 -26.70 2.21 22.42
C THR A 483 -27.19 1.82 23.83
N GLY A 484 -28.46 1.40 24.01
CA GLY A 484 -28.96 0.83 25.26
C GLY A 484 -28.61 -0.64 25.48
N LYS A 485 -28.04 -1.29 24.47
CA LYS A 485 -27.78 -2.72 24.44
C LYS A 485 -26.27 -3.01 24.35
N CYS A 486 -25.90 -4.29 24.44
CA CYS A 486 -24.51 -4.71 24.34
C CYS A 486 -24.39 -6.13 23.79
N LEU A 487 -23.17 -6.48 23.41
CA LEU A 487 -22.77 -7.85 23.08
C LEU A 487 -22.85 -8.71 24.33
N GLU A 488 -23.56 -9.86 24.27
CA GLU A 488 -23.64 -10.79 25.40
C GLU A 488 -23.54 -12.26 24.99
N MET A 489 -23.28 -13.10 25.98
CA MET A 489 -23.46 -14.55 25.87
C MET A 489 -24.92 -14.91 26.14
N TYR A 490 -25.59 -15.41 25.08
CA TYR A 490 -27.00 -15.79 25.16
C TYR A 490 -27.29 -16.76 26.29
N GLY A 491 -28.31 -16.44 27.09
CA GLY A 491 -28.81 -17.34 28.12
C GLY A 491 -27.80 -17.72 29.21
N TRP A 492 -26.75 -16.93 29.45
CA TRP A 492 -25.68 -17.23 30.40
C TRP A 492 -24.92 -18.54 30.08
N ASN A 493 -24.90 -18.93 28.81
CA ASN A 493 -24.25 -20.16 28.39
C ASN A 493 -22.74 -20.13 28.71
N THR A 494 -22.23 -21.24 29.23
CA THR A 494 -20.81 -21.42 29.55
C THR A 494 -20.13 -22.52 28.71
N SER A 495 -20.86 -23.17 27.80
CA SER A 495 -20.35 -24.22 26.93
C SER A 495 -19.68 -23.67 25.69
N ASN A 496 -18.78 -24.45 25.07
CA ASN A 496 -18.30 -24.17 23.72
C ASN A 496 -19.48 -24.19 22.73
N GLY A 497 -19.47 -23.29 21.72
CA GLY A 497 -20.56 -23.13 20.77
C GLY A 497 -21.75 -22.33 21.32
N GLY A 498 -21.63 -21.74 22.52
CA GLY A 498 -22.65 -20.82 23.03
C GLY A 498 -22.78 -19.59 22.14
N GLN A 499 -24.02 -19.25 21.75
CA GLN A 499 -24.33 -18.15 20.86
C GLN A 499 -24.04 -16.79 21.49
N VAL A 500 -23.68 -15.82 20.68
CA VAL A 500 -23.47 -14.42 21.04
C VAL A 500 -24.54 -13.59 20.40
N ASP A 501 -25.18 -12.72 21.17
CA ASP A 501 -26.28 -11.91 20.70
C ASP A 501 -26.29 -10.48 21.27
N LEU A 502 -27.32 -9.72 20.91
CA LEU A 502 -27.61 -8.38 21.39
C LEU A 502 -28.64 -8.46 22.52
N TRP A 503 -28.38 -7.80 23.64
CA TRP A 503 -29.36 -7.72 24.74
C TRP A 503 -29.32 -6.37 25.46
N ASP A 504 -30.42 -6.02 26.16
CA ASP A 504 -30.46 -4.87 27.05
C ASP A 504 -29.37 -4.99 28.12
N TYR A 505 -28.61 -3.92 28.34
CA TYR A 505 -27.55 -3.94 29.34
C TYR A 505 -28.09 -3.99 30.77
N ASN A 506 -27.75 -5.03 31.52
CA ASN A 506 -28.11 -5.23 32.92
C ASN A 506 -26.91 -5.45 33.85
N ALA A 507 -25.71 -5.22 33.36
CA ALA A 507 -24.44 -5.41 34.07
C ALA A 507 -24.13 -6.87 34.48
N GLY A 508 -24.79 -7.86 33.88
CA GLY A 508 -24.54 -9.27 34.09
C GLY A 508 -23.11 -9.67 33.68
N ALA A 509 -22.56 -10.73 34.28
CA ALA A 509 -21.23 -11.21 33.92
C ALA A 509 -21.17 -11.71 32.48
N ASN A 510 -22.26 -12.24 31.92
CA ASN A 510 -22.41 -12.64 30.53
C ASN A 510 -22.31 -11.49 29.53
N GLN A 511 -22.42 -10.23 29.98
CA GLN A 511 -22.32 -8.98 29.21
C GLN A 511 -20.97 -8.28 29.40
N LYS A 512 -20.06 -8.87 30.17
CA LYS A 512 -18.75 -8.30 30.48
C LYS A 512 -17.66 -9.07 29.78
N TRP A 513 -16.70 -8.34 29.22
CA TRP A 513 -15.64 -8.88 28.41
C TRP A 513 -14.28 -8.34 28.84
N SER A 514 -13.29 -9.19 29.04
CA SER A 514 -11.91 -8.74 29.14
C SER A 514 -11.27 -8.73 27.76
N ILE A 515 -10.52 -7.67 27.45
CA ILE A 515 -9.83 -7.50 26.18
C ILE A 515 -8.32 -7.59 26.48
N GLN A 516 -7.69 -8.69 26.07
CA GLN A 516 -6.34 -9.03 26.43
C GLN A 516 -5.47 -9.15 25.18
N ILE A 517 -4.33 -8.45 25.16
CA ILE A 517 -3.40 -8.51 24.05
C ILE A 517 -2.87 -9.92 23.83
N THR A 518 -2.73 -10.32 22.58
CA THR A 518 -2.07 -11.56 22.17
C THR A 518 -0.70 -11.22 21.59
N ASP A 519 -0.48 -11.51 20.33
CA ASP A 519 0.72 -11.20 19.58
C ASP A 519 0.39 -10.22 18.44
N ASN A 520 1.38 -9.54 17.89
CA ASN A 520 1.25 -8.68 16.70
C ASN A 520 0.07 -7.68 16.73
N GLY A 521 -0.27 -7.15 17.92
CA GLY A 521 -1.32 -6.12 18.06
C GLY A 521 -2.76 -6.62 18.03
N TYR A 522 -2.99 -7.94 18.00
CA TYR A 522 -4.32 -8.54 18.14
C TYR A 522 -4.70 -8.80 19.58
N TYR A 523 -5.99 -9.01 19.84
CA TYR A 523 -6.56 -9.22 21.15
C TYR A 523 -7.45 -10.47 21.18
N LYS A 524 -7.49 -11.15 22.32
CA LYS A 524 -8.58 -12.08 22.65
C LYS A 524 -9.60 -11.36 23.50
N ILE A 525 -10.89 -11.60 23.23
CA ILE A 525 -12.02 -11.02 23.93
C ILE A 525 -12.66 -12.14 24.75
N ILE A 526 -12.51 -12.10 26.07
CA ILE A 526 -12.89 -13.19 26.97
C ILE A 526 -14.12 -12.80 27.77
N ASN A 527 -15.15 -13.63 27.73
CA ASN A 527 -16.38 -13.42 28.51
C ASN A 527 -16.14 -13.66 30.00
N ALA A 528 -16.63 -12.76 30.87
CA ALA A 528 -16.42 -12.82 32.31
C ALA A 528 -17.20 -13.97 32.99
N ASN A 529 -18.34 -14.39 32.42
CA ASN A 529 -19.16 -15.49 32.95
C ASN A 529 -18.56 -16.87 32.65
N SER A 530 -18.11 -17.07 31.42
CA SER A 530 -17.68 -18.39 30.94
C SER A 530 -16.16 -18.60 30.94
N GLY A 531 -15.38 -17.51 30.93
CA GLY A 531 -13.94 -17.55 30.73
C GLY A 531 -13.51 -17.93 29.31
N LYS A 532 -14.46 -17.99 28.36
CA LYS A 532 -14.21 -18.37 26.96
C LYS A 532 -14.01 -17.18 26.04
N ALA A 533 -13.32 -17.43 24.94
CA ALA A 533 -13.06 -16.41 23.92
C ALA A 533 -14.24 -16.24 22.98
N LEU A 534 -14.49 -15.02 22.57
CA LEU A 534 -15.31 -14.70 21.40
C LEU A 534 -14.65 -15.33 20.17
N ASP A 535 -15.41 -16.10 19.42
CA ASP A 535 -14.96 -16.98 18.36
C ASP A 535 -15.81 -16.81 17.10
N VAL A 536 -15.19 -16.91 15.92
CA VAL A 536 -15.94 -17.10 14.67
C VAL A 536 -16.08 -18.60 14.45
N ALA A 537 -17.31 -19.09 14.53
CA ALA A 537 -17.65 -20.50 14.44
C ALA A 537 -17.03 -21.17 13.20
N ALA A 538 -16.48 -22.38 13.39
CA ALA A 538 -15.83 -23.16 12.35
C ALA A 538 -14.72 -22.42 11.57
N SER A 539 -14.14 -21.37 12.14
CA SER A 539 -13.15 -20.49 11.48
C SER A 539 -13.64 -19.94 10.13
N SER A 540 -14.94 -19.64 10.01
CA SER A 540 -15.56 -19.16 8.77
C SER A 540 -14.84 -17.92 8.23
N LEU A 541 -14.67 -17.87 6.90
CA LEU A 541 -14.15 -16.72 6.16
C LEU A 541 -15.27 -15.95 5.43
N ASN A 542 -16.51 -16.42 5.53
CA ASN A 542 -17.65 -15.89 4.78
C ASN A 542 -18.39 -14.79 5.55
N ASN A 543 -19.11 -13.93 4.82
CA ASN A 543 -20.13 -13.05 5.38
C ASN A 543 -21.24 -13.88 6.03
N GLY A 544 -21.77 -13.42 7.16
CA GLY A 544 -22.75 -14.16 7.95
C GLY A 544 -22.15 -15.34 8.75
N GLY A 545 -20.81 -15.42 8.85
CA GLY A 545 -20.16 -16.38 9.75
C GLY A 545 -20.58 -16.10 11.19
N ALA A 546 -21.28 -17.05 11.83
CA ALA A 546 -21.82 -16.91 13.17
C ALA A 546 -20.72 -16.69 14.21
N LEU A 547 -21.02 -15.87 15.22
CA LEU A 547 -20.18 -15.74 16.39
C LEU A 547 -20.68 -16.63 17.51
N ASP A 548 -19.74 -17.31 18.15
CA ASP A 548 -19.97 -18.08 19.37
C ASP A 548 -18.87 -17.84 20.42
N GLN A 549 -18.86 -18.61 21.45
CA GLN A 549 -17.73 -18.66 22.36
C GLN A 549 -17.06 -20.03 22.32
N TRP A 550 -15.74 -20.05 22.44
CA TRP A 550 -14.96 -21.29 22.51
C TRP A 550 -13.81 -21.18 23.50
N THR A 551 -13.36 -22.32 24.02
CA THR A 551 -12.11 -22.34 24.81
C THR A 551 -10.98 -21.76 23.96
N TYR A 552 -10.26 -20.76 24.49
CA TYR A 552 -9.19 -20.10 23.74
C TYR A 552 -8.07 -21.11 23.40
N SER A 553 -7.83 -21.32 22.13
CA SER A 553 -6.81 -22.22 21.58
C SER A 553 -5.65 -21.49 20.92
N GLY A 554 -5.72 -20.17 20.79
CA GLY A 554 -4.77 -19.36 20.02
C GLY A 554 -5.10 -19.28 18.53
N GLY A 555 -6.24 -19.84 18.08
CA GLY A 555 -6.70 -19.76 16.70
C GLY A 555 -6.95 -18.32 16.27
N ARG A 556 -6.70 -18.00 14.98
CA ARG A 556 -6.93 -16.65 14.43
C ARG A 556 -8.40 -16.23 14.47
N ASN A 557 -9.31 -17.19 14.37
CA ASN A 557 -10.76 -16.97 14.51
C ASN A 557 -11.19 -16.52 15.92
N GLN A 558 -10.29 -16.63 16.92
CA GLN A 558 -10.48 -16.17 18.30
C GLN A 558 -9.70 -14.87 18.60
N GLN A 559 -9.12 -14.26 17.58
CA GLN A 559 -8.29 -13.07 17.73
C GLN A 559 -8.89 -11.92 16.96
N TRP A 560 -8.86 -10.74 17.57
CA TRP A 560 -9.60 -9.57 17.11
C TRP A 560 -8.71 -8.34 17.04
N GLY A 561 -8.86 -7.56 15.98
CA GLY A 561 -8.26 -6.25 15.84
C GLY A 561 -9.28 -5.15 16.11
N PHE A 562 -8.79 -3.99 16.52
CA PHE A 562 -9.60 -2.82 16.85
C PHE A 562 -9.11 -1.62 16.04
N VAL A 563 -9.98 -1.06 15.23
CA VAL A 563 -9.74 0.16 14.45
C VAL A 563 -10.54 1.28 15.06
N LYS A 564 -9.88 2.31 15.60
CA LYS A 564 -10.55 3.48 16.15
C LYS A 564 -11.22 4.28 15.03
N ILE A 565 -12.47 4.68 15.22
CA ILE A 565 -13.29 5.45 14.28
C ILE A 565 -13.33 6.92 14.70
#